data_a35ea03c38901be751f55f53040af199
#
_entry.id   a35ea03c38901be751f55f53040af199
#
_cell.length_a   1.000
_cell.length_b   1.000
_cell.length_c   1.000
_cell.angle_alpha   90.00
_cell.angle_beta   90.00
_cell.angle_gamma   90.00
#
_symmetry.space_group_name_H-M   'P 1'
#
loop_
_entity.id
_entity.type
_entity.pdbx_description
1 polymer ?
#
loop_
_entity_poly.entity_id
_entity_poly.type
_entity_poly.pdbx_seq_one_letter_code
_entity_poly.pdbx_strand_id
1 'polypeptide(L)'
;MQSRQLITADNSSNSTKIFCGMPVNLLWGYIAIAIFMTGDGIELAFLSKYMVETGFKPDQAAIVFSVYGFTAAVSSWFSGVLAELYGAKKLMITGAVWWLLFQTLFLCFGLGQHNYTLMLLFYSLRGFAYPLFFYGFFFLVIQAAPANRLASAVGWIWSMFTIGYGIIASFLPSWTIPRIGFMPTLWLSMLFVAVGGGIATFLLKVQHHSVPASSPAQEKLREISKGLTLVFTNRDIFLALITRIICNLSFFGLPVVLPLFFTSEKIGFSTSEWLSIWGICFLVQPVTNVAWGIIGDRIGWMKQMRWFGFVGCGFATLTFYYAPYIYPHSFMVGALAAVFFALTVTAFVPMGAIFPVIAPEHKGAAISVQNLGGGLSNFMGPALAAVLLSHFGIRGVVLTYAGLYFLAAVVTCFIRVNQPKGISATSIKIH
;
A
#
# COMPACT_ATOMS: atom_id res chain seq x y z
N MET A 1 37.80 -48.78 -26.09
CA MET A 1 38.25 -47.37 -26.09
C MET A 1 37.04 -46.47 -26.20
N GLN A 2 36.48 -46.08 -25.07
CA GLN A 2 35.35 -45.17 -25.00
C GLN A 2 35.88 -43.80 -24.57
N SER A 3 35.80 -42.84 -25.46
CA SER A 3 36.18 -41.45 -25.25
C SER A 3 35.22 -40.78 -24.28
N ARG A 4 35.67 -40.47 -23.06
CA ARG A 4 35.00 -39.56 -22.15
C ARG A 4 35.11 -38.12 -22.73
N GLN A 5 34.03 -37.60 -23.27
CA GLN A 5 33.88 -36.17 -23.49
C GLN A 5 33.64 -35.50 -22.12
N LEU A 6 34.65 -34.79 -21.67
CA LEU A 6 34.55 -33.82 -20.55
C LEU A 6 33.69 -32.68 -21.06
N ILE A 7 32.45 -32.63 -20.59
CA ILE A 7 31.62 -31.43 -20.66
C ILE A 7 32.17 -30.46 -19.59
N THR A 8 33.04 -29.54 -20.00
CA THR A 8 33.37 -28.36 -19.22
C THR A 8 32.14 -27.51 -19.17
N ALA A 9 31.36 -27.62 -18.08
CA ALA A 9 30.33 -26.66 -17.73
C ALA A 9 31.01 -25.32 -17.45
N ASP A 10 30.83 -24.40 -18.36
CA ASP A 10 31.23 -23.00 -18.23
C ASP A 10 30.36 -22.36 -17.13
N ASN A 11 30.80 -22.53 -15.90
CA ASN A 11 30.19 -21.95 -14.72
C ASN A 11 30.57 -20.46 -14.60
N SER A 12 30.21 -19.64 -15.58
CA SER A 12 30.09 -18.21 -15.38
C SER A 12 28.77 -17.91 -14.65
N SER A 13 28.64 -18.42 -13.42
CA SER A 13 27.60 -17.98 -12.49
C SER A 13 27.83 -16.51 -12.19
N ASN A 14 27.14 -15.63 -12.92
CA ASN A 14 26.92 -14.25 -12.52
C ASN A 14 26.17 -14.30 -11.16
N SER A 15 26.90 -14.51 -10.07
CA SER A 15 26.35 -14.47 -8.72
C SER A 15 25.76 -13.09 -8.51
N THR A 16 24.44 -13.00 -8.52
CA THR A 16 23.73 -11.74 -8.23
C THR A 16 24.21 -11.23 -6.88
N LYS A 17 24.96 -10.11 -6.87
CA LYS A 17 25.42 -9.52 -5.63
C LYS A 17 24.17 -9.15 -4.78
N ILE A 18 24.17 -9.59 -3.53
CA ILE A 18 23.06 -9.37 -2.60
C ILE A 18 23.58 -8.48 -1.47
N PHE A 19 22.90 -7.36 -1.23
CA PHE A 19 23.16 -6.47 -0.11
C PHE A 19 22.00 -6.53 0.90
N CYS A 20 22.24 -7.07 2.09
CA CYS A 20 21.20 -7.25 3.12
C CYS A 20 19.89 -7.88 2.58
N GLY A 21 20.01 -8.86 1.70
CA GLY A 21 18.87 -9.53 1.06
C GLY A 21 18.31 -8.85 -0.19
N MET A 22 18.74 -7.64 -0.51
CA MET A 22 18.36 -6.91 -1.72
C MET A 22 19.21 -7.34 -2.92
N PRO A 23 18.63 -7.76 -4.05
CA PRO A 23 19.37 -7.99 -5.29
C PRO A 23 19.93 -6.66 -5.84
N VAL A 24 21.25 -6.50 -5.84
CA VAL A 24 21.93 -5.23 -6.21
C VAL A 24 21.70 -4.85 -7.67
N ASN A 25 21.52 -5.82 -8.54
CA ASN A 25 21.17 -5.60 -9.96
C ASN A 25 19.82 -4.88 -10.15
N LEU A 26 18.94 -4.96 -9.15
CA LEU A 26 17.62 -4.28 -9.13
C LEU A 26 17.63 -2.97 -8.32
N LEU A 27 18.76 -2.49 -7.83
CA LEU A 27 18.86 -1.28 -6.99
C LEU A 27 18.13 -0.08 -7.60
N TRP A 28 18.30 0.16 -8.90
CA TRP A 28 17.61 1.24 -9.60
C TRP A 28 16.10 1.09 -9.62
N GLY A 29 15.59 -0.14 -9.59
CA GLY A 29 14.16 -0.40 -9.46
C GLY A 29 13.63 -0.04 -8.08
N TYR A 30 14.36 -0.34 -7.01
CA TYR A 30 14.01 0.08 -5.65
C TYR A 30 13.99 1.60 -5.50
N ILE A 31 14.99 2.29 -6.08
CA ILE A 31 15.03 3.76 -6.11
C ILE A 31 13.86 4.31 -6.94
N ALA A 32 13.56 3.71 -8.09
CA ALA A 32 12.45 4.09 -8.94
C ALA A 32 11.11 3.98 -8.19
N ILE A 33 10.91 2.93 -7.39
CA ILE A 33 9.72 2.78 -6.54
C ILE A 33 9.63 3.94 -5.54
N ALA A 34 10.70 4.24 -4.79
CA ALA A 34 10.66 5.32 -3.80
C ALA A 34 10.29 6.66 -4.45
N ILE A 35 10.91 6.99 -5.58
CA ILE A 35 10.69 8.27 -6.28
C ILE A 35 9.30 8.31 -6.93
N PHE A 36 8.87 7.25 -7.62
CA PHE A 36 7.53 7.18 -8.22
C PHE A 36 6.45 7.29 -7.15
N MET A 37 6.58 6.53 -6.07
CA MET A 37 5.61 6.54 -4.97
C MET A 37 5.59 7.86 -4.19
N THR A 38 6.69 8.64 -4.22
CA THR A 38 6.66 10.03 -3.73
C THR A 38 5.66 10.86 -4.54
N GLY A 39 5.75 10.79 -5.88
CA GLY A 39 4.83 11.51 -6.74
C GLY A 39 3.37 11.08 -6.57
N ASP A 40 3.12 9.78 -6.49
CA ASP A 40 1.76 9.24 -6.31
C ASP A 40 1.16 9.59 -4.94
N GLY A 41 2.00 9.68 -3.90
CA GLY A 41 1.56 9.94 -2.53
C GLY A 41 1.39 11.41 -2.16
N ILE A 42 2.02 12.35 -2.88
CA ILE A 42 2.07 13.80 -2.51
C ILE A 42 0.70 14.37 -2.18
N GLU A 43 -0.33 14.01 -2.92
CA GLU A 43 -1.66 14.59 -2.81
C GLU A 43 -2.54 13.94 -1.73
N LEU A 44 -2.18 12.72 -1.29
CA LEU A 44 -3.04 11.88 -0.44
C LEU A 44 -3.57 12.61 0.80
N ALA A 45 -2.71 13.34 1.49
CA ALA A 45 -3.04 13.92 2.78
C ALA A 45 -3.58 15.36 2.72
N PHE A 46 -3.70 15.96 1.52
CA PHE A 46 -4.23 17.32 1.42
C PHE A 46 -5.22 17.56 0.26
N LEU A 47 -5.30 16.68 -0.74
CA LEU A 47 -6.15 16.89 -1.90
C LEU A 47 -7.62 17.05 -1.52
N SER A 48 -8.13 16.26 -0.56
CA SER A 48 -9.51 16.39 -0.08
C SER A 48 -9.80 17.79 0.46
N LYS A 49 -8.87 18.35 1.25
CA LYS A 49 -8.97 19.70 1.78
C LYS A 49 -8.94 20.73 0.66
N TYR A 50 -8.00 20.61 -0.26
CA TYR A 50 -7.89 21.54 -1.39
C TYR A 50 -9.15 21.53 -2.27
N MET A 51 -9.74 20.36 -2.53
CA MET A 51 -11.02 20.27 -3.23
C MET A 51 -12.14 21.01 -2.51
N VAL A 52 -12.22 20.89 -1.19
CA VAL A 52 -13.23 21.60 -0.39
C VAL A 52 -12.99 23.11 -0.40
N GLU A 53 -11.76 23.56 -0.31
CA GLU A 53 -11.41 24.99 -0.42
C GLU A 53 -11.73 25.57 -1.80
N THR A 54 -11.71 24.74 -2.87
CA THR A 54 -12.11 25.16 -4.21
C THR A 54 -13.62 25.04 -4.48
N GLY A 55 -14.44 24.69 -3.48
CA GLY A 55 -15.89 24.75 -3.51
C GLY A 55 -16.62 23.41 -3.67
N PHE A 56 -15.89 22.27 -3.70
CA PHE A 56 -16.51 20.95 -3.69
C PHE A 56 -16.95 20.55 -2.28
N LYS A 57 -17.96 19.68 -2.20
CA LYS A 57 -18.40 19.13 -0.92
C LYS A 57 -17.43 18.07 -0.41
N PRO A 58 -17.30 17.89 0.94
CA PRO A 58 -16.44 16.85 1.52
C PRO A 58 -16.77 15.42 1.07
N ASP A 59 -18.06 15.11 0.88
CA ASP A 59 -18.52 13.83 0.34
C ASP A 59 -18.09 13.63 -1.12
N GLN A 60 -18.12 14.67 -1.93
CA GLN A 60 -17.62 14.65 -3.30
C GLN A 60 -16.11 14.35 -3.36
N ALA A 61 -15.32 14.98 -2.48
CA ALA A 61 -13.90 14.66 -2.37
C ALA A 61 -13.68 13.18 -2.00
N ALA A 62 -14.43 12.67 -1.04
CA ALA A 62 -14.34 11.27 -0.62
C ALA A 62 -14.73 10.28 -1.73
N ILE A 63 -15.73 10.63 -2.58
CA ILE A 63 -16.10 9.82 -3.75
C ILE A 63 -14.94 9.75 -4.76
N VAL A 64 -14.24 10.86 -5.01
CA VAL A 64 -13.07 10.89 -5.92
C VAL A 64 -12.01 9.88 -5.47
N PHE A 65 -11.64 9.88 -4.19
CA PHE A 65 -10.70 8.90 -3.62
C PHE A 65 -11.25 7.46 -3.68
N SER A 66 -12.55 7.29 -3.46
CA SER A 66 -13.19 5.98 -3.50
C SER A 66 -13.09 5.36 -4.90
N VAL A 67 -13.46 6.10 -5.94
CA VAL A 67 -13.41 5.58 -7.34
C VAL A 67 -11.97 5.27 -7.75
N TYR A 68 -10.99 6.11 -7.36
CA TYR A 68 -9.58 5.82 -7.53
C TYR A 68 -9.17 4.50 -6.83
N GLY A 69 -9.57 4.32 -5.58
CA GLY A 69 -9.29 3.10 -4.82
C GLY A 69 -9.89 1.84 -5.47
N PHE A 70 -11.08 1.95 -6.06
CA PHE A 70 -11.71 0.85 -6.78
C PHE A 70 -10.89 0.43 -8.01
N THR A 71 -10.51 1.37 -8.86
CA THR A 71 -9.71 1.08 -10.06
C THR A 71 -8.31 0.59 -9.69
N ALA A 72 -7.72 1.10 -8.63
CA ALA A 72 -6.46 0.60 -8.09
C ALA A 72 -6.58 -0.85 -7.57
N ALA A 73 -7.69 -1.22 -6.94
CA ALA A 73 -7.95 -2.59 -6.50
C ALA A 73 -8.03 -3.56 -7.70
N VAL A 74 -8.77 -3.18 -8.74
CA VAL A 74 -8.88 -3.95 -9.98
C VAL A 74 -7.51 -4.11 -10.64
N SER A 75 -6.75 -3.02 -10.78
CA SER A 75 -5.41 -3.04 -11.36
C SER A 75 -4.44 -3.90 -10.56
N SER A 76 -4.46 -3.81 -9.23
CA SER A 76 -3.62 -4.61 -8.34
C SER A 76 -3.85 -6.10 -8.52
N TRP A 77 -5.10 -6.49 -8.71
CA TRP A 77 -5.47 -7.89 -8.91
C TRP A 77 -4.86 -8.47 -10.21
N PHE A 78 -4.91 -7.69 -11.31
CA PHE A 78 -4.41 -8.14 -12.62
C PHE A 78 -2.92 -7.88 -12.86
N SER A 79 -2.29 -6.95 -12.13
CA SER A 79 -0.92 -6.50 -12.40
C SER A 79 0.12 -7.60 -12.39
N GLY A 80 -0.01 -8.61 -11.52
CA GLY A 80 0.91 -9.74 -11.46
C GLY A 80 0.90 -10.56 -12.73
N VAL A 81 -0.29 -10.88 -13.26
CA VAL A 81 -0.46 -11.63 -14.52
C VAL A 81 -0.01 -10.81 -15.73
N LEU A 82 -0.34 -9.51 -15.72
CA LEU A 82 0.10 -8.62 -16.80
C LEU A 82 1.64 -8.50 -16.83
N ALA A 83 2.31 -8.48 -15.66
CA ALA A 83 3.77 -8.45 -15.56
C ALA A 83 4.40 -9.72 -16.17
N GLU A 84 3.76 -10.87 -15.97
CA GLU A 84 4.22 -12.14 -16.51
C GLU A 84 3.97 -12.27 -18.01
N LEU A 85 2.83 -11.77 -18.51
CA LEU A 85 2.44 -11.88 -19.92
C LEU A 85 3.18 -10.87 -20.81
N TYR A 86 3.24 -9.61 -20.38
CA TYR A 86 3.77 -8.52 -21.21
C TYR A 86 5.20 -8.11 -20.83
N GLY A 87 5.71 -8.62 -19.73
CA GLY A 87 7.01 -8.27 -19.16
C GLY A 87 6.94 -7.12 -18.16
N ALA A 88 7.52 -7.34 -17.01
CA ALA A 88 7.44 -6.45 -15.85
C ALA A 88 7.95 -5.03 -16.12
N LYS A 89 9.07 -4.86 -16.83
CA LYS A 89 9.61 -3.54 -17.17
C LYS A 89 8.68 -2.74 -18.09
N LYS A 90 8.08 -3.40 -19.08
CA LYS A 90 7.09 -2.75 -19.97
C LYS A 90 5.87 -2.29 -19.17
N LEU A 91 5.43 -3.12 -18.22
CA LEU A 91 4.31 -2.79 -17.35
C LEU A 91 4.60 -1.57 -16.47
N MET A 92 5.81 -1.48 -15.89
CA MET A 92 6.25 -0.30 -15.13
C MET A 92 6.22 0.97 -16.00
N ILE A 93 6.76 0.90 -17.22
CA ILE A 93 6.77 2.05 -18.14
C ILE A 93 5.33 2.45 -18.49
N THR A 94 4.47 1.49 -18.81
CA THR A 94 3.05 1.75 -19.08
C THR A 94 2.38 2.42 -17.89
N GLY A 95 2.62 1.94 -16.67
CA GLY A 95 2.09 2.55 -15.45
C GLY A 95 2.54 3.99 -15.26
N ALA A 96 3.83 4.30 -15.49
CA ALA A 96 4.35 5.66 -15.36
C ALA A 96 3.76 6.62 -16.41
N VAL A 97 3.70 6.20 -17.68
CA VAL A 97 3.11 7.02 -18.76
C VAL A 97 1.62 7.23 -18.53
N TRP A 98 0.89 6.19 -18.13
CA TRP A 98 -0.52 6.25 -17.79
C TRP A 98 -0.79 7.22 -16.65
N TRP A 99 0.02 7.16 -15.59
CA TRP A 99 -0.09 8.06 -14.47
C TRP A 99 0.10 9.53 -14.89
N LEU A 100 1.17 9.83 -15.63
CA LEU A 100 1.46 11.18 -16.11
C LEU A 100 0.34 11.74 -17.00
N LEU A 101 -0.19 10.92 -17.91
CA LEU A 101 -1.28 11.29 -18.78
C LEU A 101 -2.53 11.68 -17.97
N PHE A 102 -3.00 10.79 -17.12
CA PHE A 102 -4.25 11.02 -16.38
C PHE A 102 -4.10 12.05 -15.26
N GLN A 103 -2.91 12.22 -14.67
CA GLN A 103 -2.65 13.33 -13.77
C GLN A 103 -2.72 14.67 -14.49
N THR A 104 -2.13 14.77 -15.69
CA THR A 104 -2.24 16.01 -16.51
C THR A 104 -3.70 16.33 -16.81
N LEU A 105 -4.46 15.35 -17.27
CA LEU A 105 -5.89 15.54 -17.57
C LEU A 105 -6.69 15.92 -16.32
N PHE A 106 -6.40 15.30 -15.18
CA PHE A 106 -7.02 15.61 -13.90
C PHE A 106 -6.73 17.03 -13.45
N LEU A 107 -5.46 17.47 -13.52
CA LEU A 107 -5.07 18.82 -13.10
C LEU A 107 -5.59 19.91 -14.05
N CYS A 108 -5.54 19.67 -15.37
CA CYS A 108 -5.96 20.66 -16.36
C CYS A 108 -7.48 20.78 -16.48
N PHE A 109 -8.17 19.66 -16.64
CA PHE A 109 -9.59 19.63 -17.01
C PHE A 109 -10.52 19.30 -15.84
N GLY A 110 -10.04 18.50 -14.89
CA GLY A 110 -10.81 18.20 -13.69
C GLY A 110 -10.73 19.34 -12.69
N LEU A 111 -9.61 19.45 -12.02
CA LEU A 111 -9.39 20.38 -10.93
C LEU A 111 -9.25 21.83 -11.42
N GLY A 112 -8.50 22.06 -12.51
CA GLY A 112 -8.26 23.39 -13.06
C GLY A 112 -9.50 24.06 -13.67
N GLN A 113 -10.45 23.29 -14.19
CA GLN A 113 -11.74 23.79 -14.71
C GLN A 113 -12.91 23.61 -13.73
N HIS A 114 -12.65 23.15 -12.48
CA HIS A 114 -13.67 22.85 -11.49
C HIS A 114 -14.76 21.88 -11.98
N ASN A 115 -14.42 20.96 -12.89
CA ASN A 115 -15.35 20.00 -13.47
C ASN A 115 -15.33 18.68 -12.71
N TYR A 116 -16.33 18.47 -11.85
CA TYR A 116 -16.42 17.29 -11.00
C TYR A 116 -16.44 15.96 -11.78
N THR A 117 -17.19 15.91 -12.89
CA THR A 117 -17.29 14.68 -13.70
C THR A 117 -15.95 14.31 -14.33
N LEU A 118 -15.21 15.29 -14.86
CA LEU A 118 -13.87 15.06 -15.41
C LEU A 118 -12.86 14.71 -14.31
N MET A 119 -13.00 15.29 -13.11
CA MET A 119 -12.20 14.88 -11.95
C MET A 119 -12.41 13.41 -11.61
N LEU A 120 -13.66 12.96 -11.49
CA LEU A 120 -13.99 11.55 -11.24
C LEU A 120 -13.42 10.65 -12.33
N LEU A 121 -13.61 11.01 -13.59
CA LEU A 121 -13.15 10.20 -14.71
C LEU A 121 -11.62 10.06 -14.73
N PHE A 122 -10.90 11.16 -14.71
CA PHE A 122 -9.45 11.14 -14.88
C PHE A 122 -8.74 10.61 -13.64
N TYR A 123 -9.21 10.95 -12.45
CA TYR A 123 -8.64 10.45 -11.21
C TYR A 123 -8.88 8.93 -11.04
N SER A 124 -10.06 8.44 -11.41
CA SER A 124 -10.33 7.01 -11.39
C SER A 124 -9.47 6.24 -12.40
N LEU A 125 -9.32 6.73 -13.63
CA LEU A 125 -8.46 6.10 -14.64
C LEU A 125 -6.99 6.10 -14.21
N ARG A 126 -6.54 7.16 -13.51
CA ARG A 126 -5.19 7.20 -12.93
C ARG A 126 -4.97 6.08 -11.90
N GLY A 127 -6.02 5.64 -11.20
CA GLY A 127 -5.92 4.55 -10.23
C GLY A 127 -5.36 3.23 -10.78
N PHE A 128 -5.42 2.99 -12.08
CA PHE A 128 -4.77 1.84 -12.70
C PHE A 128 -3.23 1.92 -12.69
N ALA A 129 -2.66 3.10 -12.57
CA ALA A 129 -1.26 3.38 -12.87
C ALA A 129 -0.28 2.83 -11.83
N TYR A 130 -0.45 3.21 -10.54
CA TYR A 130 0.52 2.82 -9.53
C TYR A 130 0.62 1.30 -9.32
N PRO A 131 -0.47 0.51 -9.38
CA PRO A 131 -0.34 -0.93 -9.25
C PRO A 131 0.43 -1.56 -10.41
N LEU A 132 0.28 -1.05 -11.63
CA LEU A 132 1.07 -1.51 -12.78
C LEU A 132 2.56 -1.27 -12.55
N PHE A 133 2.93 -0.09 -12.05
CA PHE A 133 4.32 0.24 -11.75
C PHE A 133 4.87 -0.57 -10.58
N PHE A 134 4.17 -0.57 -9.45
CA PHE A 134 4.61 -1.20 -8.21
C PHE A 134 4.69 -2.73 -8.33
N TYR A 135 3.62 -3.38 -8.78
CA TYR A 135 3.59 -4.84 -8.90
C TYR A 135 4.41 -5.36 -10.09
N GLY A 136 4.64 -4.53 -11.12
CA GLY A 136 5.62 -4.82 -12.15
C GLY A 136 7.01 -5.00 -11.55
N PHE A 137 7.46 -4.08 -10.70
CA PHE A 137 8.74 -4.20 -10.02
C PHE A 137 8.74 -5.33 -8.97
N PHE A 138 7.66 -5.48 -8.24
CA PHE A 138 7.49 -6.56 -7.27
C PHE A 138 7.72 -7.93 -7.90
N PHE A 139 7.17 -8.15 -9.10
CA PHE A 139 7.38 -9.37 -9.86
C PHE A 139 8.86 -9.61 -10.22
N LEU A 140 9.59 -8.58 -10.65
CA LEU A 140 11.03 -8.69 -10.92
C LEU A 140 11.82 -9.10 -9.68
N VAL A 141 11.47 -8.56 -8.53
CA VAL A 141 12.16 -8.88 -7.26
C VAL A 141 11.88 -10.34 -6.86
N ILE A 142 10.65 -10.82 -7.00
CA ILE A 142 10.32 -12.22 -6.70
C ILE A 142 11.14 -13.17 -7.60
N GLN A 143 11.32 -12.82 -8.86
CA GLN A 143 12.10 -13.65 -9.79
C GLN A 143 13.61 -13.61 -9.52
N ALA A 144 14.14 -12.47 -9.10
CA ALA A 144 15.59 -12.29 -8.94
C ALA A 144 16.09 -12.65 -7.53
N ALA A 145 15.23 -12.62 -6.52
CA ALA A 145 15.62 -12.88 -5.15
C ALA A 145 15.79 -14.39 -4.89
N PRO A 146 16.89 -14.81 -4.22
CA PRO A 146 17.03 -16.18 -3.77
C PRO A 146 15.92 -16.55 -2.78
N ALA A 147 15.43 -17.78 -2.81
CA ALA A 147 14.32 -18.24 -2.00
C ALA A 147 14.53 -18.00 -0.48
N ASN A 148 15.76 -18.17 0.00
CA ASN A 148 16.14 -17.93 1.42
C ASN A 148 16.28 -16.45 1.79
N ARG A 149 16.17 -15.50 0.83
CA ARG A 149 16.27 -14.05 1.03
C ARG A 149 15.05 -13.28 0.49
N LEU A 150 14.05 -14.00 0.03
CA LEU A 150 12.85 -13.39 -0.59
C LEU A 150 12.14 -12.42 0.36
N ALA A 151 11.97 -12.79 1.63
CA ALA A 151 11.33 -11.94 2.63
C ALA A 151 12.09 -10.61 2.82
N SER A 152 13.44 -10.66 2.86
CA SER A 152 14.27 -9.44 2.95
C SER A 152 14.14 -8.56 1.70
N ALA A 153 14.14 -9.17 0.51
CA ALA A 153 14.00 -8.44 -0.76
C ALA A 153 12.64 -7.73 -0.86
N VAL A 154 11.56 -8.41 -0.45
CA VAL A 154 10.21 -7.82 -0.37
C VAL A 154 10.14 -6.74 0.70
N GLY A 155 10.81 -6.93 1.84
CA GLY A 155 10.92 -5.92 2.89
C GLY A 155 11.53 -4.61 2.38
N TRP A 156 12.56 -4.67 1.52
CA TRP A 156 13.13 -3.50 0.86
C TRP A 156 12.13 -2.78 -0.06
N ILE A 157 11.27 -3.53 -0.79
CA ILE A 157 10.22 -2.91 -1.62
C ILE A 157 9.27 -2.07 -0.77
N TRP A 158 8.76 -2.67 0.31
CA TRP A 158 7.84 -1.97 1.22
C TRP A 158 8.51 -0.80 1.94
N SER A 159 9.81 -0.91 2.26
CA SER A 159 10.57 0.21 2.83
C SER A 159 10.67 1.37 1.83
N MET A 160 11.00 1.09 0.57
CA MET A 160 11.06 2.12 -0.47
C MET A 160 9.68 2.73 -0.76
N PHE A 161 8.63 1.91 -0.77
CA PHE A 161 7.26 2.39 -0.84
C PHE A 161 6.94 3.35 0.32
N THR A 162 7.22 2.96 1.55
CA THR A 162 6.93 3.78 2.75
C THR A 162 7.74 5.08 2.76
N ILE A 163 9.00 5.03 2.35
CA ILE A 163 9.84 6.23 2.22
C ILE A 163 9.22 7.22 1.21
N GLY A 164 8.83 6.73 0.03
CA GLY A 164 8.25 7.57 -1.01
C GLY A 164 6.84 8.03 -0.65
N TYR A 165 5.91 7.10 -0.56
CA TYR A 165 4.48 7.33 -0.42
C TYR A 165 4.07 7.93 0.93
N GLY A 166 4.81 7.59 1.98
CA GLY A 166 4.50 8.02 3.33
C GLY A 166 5.36 9.19 3.80
N ILE A 167 6.69 9.00 3.87
CA ILE A 167 7.58 9.99 4.50
C ILE A 167 7.75 11.20 3.59
N ILE A 168 8.32 11.03 2.39
CA ILE A 168 8.61 12.17 1.50
C ILE A 168 7.32 12.84 1.05
N ALA A 169 6.30 12.05 0.68
CA ALA A 169 5.01 12.54 0.23
C ALA A 169 4.20 13.28 1.30
N SER A 170 4.53 13.17 2.58
CA SER A 170 3.92 13.96 3.64
C SER A 170 4.73 15.22 3.97
N PHE A 171 6.05 15.08 4.17
CA PHE A 171 6.88 16.22 4.57
C PHE A 171 7.17 17.19 3.42
N LEU A 172 7.27 16.72 2.18
CA LEU A 172 7.49 17.60 1.03
C LEU A 172 6.33 18.60 0.84
N PRO A 173 5.05 18.19 0.79
CA PRO A 173 3.93 19.14 0.72
C PRO A 173 3.84 20.05 1.94
N SER A 174 4.19 19.58 3.14
CA SER A 174 4.19 20.43 4.33
C SER A 174 5.13 21.64 4.20
N TRP A 175 6.20 21.48 3.40
CA TRP A 175 7.17 22.52 3.11
C TRP A 175 6.83 23.33 1.84
N THR A 176 6.28 22.69 0.80
CA THR A 176 6.01 23.34 -0.49
C THR A 176 4.71 24.13 -0.50
N ILE A 177 3.62 23.60 0.09
CA ILE A 177 2.31 24.27 0.09
C ILE A 177 2.38 25.72 0.65
N PRO A 178 3.03 26.00 1.80
CA PRO A 178 3.13 27.36 2.31
C PRO A 178 3.92 28.33 1.40
N ARG A 179 4.77 27.80 0.50
CA ARG A 179 5.68 28.60 -0.37
C ARG A 179 5.14 28.80 -1.76
N ILE A 180 4.59 27.76 -2.36
CA ILE A 180 4.18 27.74 -3.77
C ILE A 180 2.69 27.44 -3.96
N GLY A 181 1.96 27.07 -2.88
CA GLY A 181 0.54 26.73 -2.93
C GLY A 181 0.24 25.27 -3.30
N PHE A 182 -1.05 24.93 -3.29
CA PHE A 182 -1.53 23.56 -3.54
C PHE A 182 -1.32 23.11 -5.00
N MET A 183 -1.77 23.92 -5.96
CA MET A 183 -1.74 23.52 -7.38
C MET A 183 -0.30 23.31 -7.89
N PRO A 184 0.69 24.19 -7.66
CA PRO A 184 2.08 23.92 -8.02
C PRO A 184 2.66 22.70 -7.32
N THR A 185 2.26 22.42 -6.07
CA THR A 185 2.68 21.20 -5.35
C THR A 185 2.11 19.94 -6.02
N LEU A 186 0.88 19.98 -6.54
CA LEU A 186 0.32 18.88 -7.33
C LEU A 186 1.07 18.69 -8.66
N TRP A 187 1.46 19.76 -9.34
CA TRP A 187 2.31 19.66 -10.54
C TRP A 187 3.70 19.10 -10.24
N LEU A 188 4.26 19.39 -9.07
CA LEU A 188 5.53 18.82 -8.63
C LEU A 188 5.49 17.29 -8.53
N SER A 189 4.34 16.69 -8.23
CA SER A 189 4.17 15.23 -8.21
C SER A 189 4.54 14.56 -9.53
N MET A 190 4.27 15.25 -10.65
CA MET A 190 4.58 14.75 -11.99
C MET A 190 6.08 14.63 -12.22
N LEU A 191 6.89 15.55 -11.66
CA LEU A 191 8.35 15.48 -11.75
C LEU A 191 8.86 14.17 -11.10
N PHE A 192 8.37 13.83 -9.91
CA PHE A 192 8.76 12.59 -9.23
C PHE A 192 8.35 11.35 -10.02
N VAL A 193 7.14 11.31 -10.54
CA VAL A 193 6.69 10.18 -11.36
C VAL A 193 7.48 10.07 -12.67
N ALA A 194 7.76 11.20 -13.33
CA ALA A 194 8.58 11.22 -14.55
C ALA A 194 10.01 10.75 -14.28
N VAL A 195 10.63 11.19 -13.18
CA VAL A 195 11.98 10.74 -12.77
C VAL A 195 11.97 9.26 -12.40
N GLY A 196 11.01 8.81 -11.59
CA GLY A 196 10.87 7.39 -11.22
C GLY A 196 10.63 6.49 -12.44
N GLY A 197 9.75 6.90 -13.36
CA GLY A 197 9.51 6.23 -14.64
C GLY A 197 10.73 6.24 -15.54
N GLY A 198 11.47 7.36 -15.60
CA GLY A 198 12.74 7.50 -16.33
C GLY A 198 13.81 6.54 -15.78
N ILE A 199 13.98 6.44 -14.48
CA ILE A 199 14.91 5.48 -13.85
C ILE A 199 14.53 4.04 -14.22
N ALA A 200 13.26 3.69 -14.13
CA ALA A 200 12.78 2.36 -14.52
C ALA A 200 13.04 2.07 -16.01
N THR A 201 12.92 3.08 -16.87
CA THR A 201 13.10 2.95 -18.31
C THR A 201 14.59 2.82 -18.71
N PHE A 202 15.44 3.71 -18.19
CA PHE A 202 16.81 3.86 -18.69
C PHE A 202 17.86 3.17 -17.81
N LEU A 203 17.68 3.13 -16.49
CA LEU A 203 18.68 2.63 -15.55
C LEU A 203 18.39 1.18 -15.09
N LEU A 204 17.12 0.76 -15.04
CA LEU A 204 16.77 -0.61 -14.66
C LEU A 204 17.11 -1.57 -15.80
N LYS A 205 18.19 -2.31 -15.64
CA LYS A 205 18.60 -3.37 -16.57
C LYS A 205 17.97 -4.68 -16.13
N VAL A 206 17.00 -5.14 -16.89
CA VAL A 206 16.39 -6.47 -16.70
C VAL A 206 17.05 -7.43 -17.67
N GLN A 207 17.73 -8.44 -17.15
CA GLN A 207 18.17 -9.55 -17.99
C GLN A 207 16.92 -10.26 -18.50
N HIS A 208 16.76 -10.33 -19.82
CA HIS A 208 15.73 -11.14 -20.46
C HIS A 208 16.04 -12.63 -20.19
N HIS A 209 15.69 -13.11 -19.02
CA HIS A 209 15.36 -14.52 -18.90
C HIS A 209 13.96 -14.63 -19.49
N SER A 210 13.90 -14.95 -20.77
CA SER A 210 12.70 -15.52 -21.37
C SER A 210 12.48 -16.88 -20.68
N VAL A 211 11.88 -16.86 -19.49
CA VAL A 211 11.26 -18.06 -18.97
C VAL A 211 10.13 -18.33 -19.96
N PRO A 212 10.18 -19.45 -20.69
CA PRO A 212 9.07 -19.81 -21.55
C PRO A 212 7.81 -19.73 -20.71
N ALA A 213 6.79 -19.05 -21.21
CA ALA A 213 5.52 -18.96 -20.52
C ALA A 213 5.08 -20.40 -20.20
N SER A 214 5.28 -20.82 -18.96
CA SER A 214 5.08 -22.22 -18.55
C SER A 214 3.63 -22.66 -18.61
N SER A 215 2.72 -21.71 -18.89
CA SER A 215 1.28 -21.96 -19.04
C SER A 215 0.64 -20.94 -19.97
N PRO A 216 -0.36 -21.31 -20.77
CA PRO A 216 -1.13 -20.39 -21.60
C PRO A 216 -1.75 -19.26 -20.77
N ALA A 217 -1.88 -18.05 -21.34
CA ALA A 217 -2.50 -16.90 -20.68
C ALA A 217 -3.89 -17.22 -20.08
N GLN A 218 -4.60 -18.13 -20.72
CA GLN A 218 -5.91 -18.64 -20.27
C GLN A 218 -5.84 -19.39 -18.94
N GLU A 219 -4.75 -20.14 -18.71
CA GLU A 219 -4.56 -20.93 -17.49
C GLU A 219 -4.22 -20.02 -16.29
N LYS A 220 -3.47 -18.94 -16.52
CA LYS A 220 -3.13 -17.92 -15.51
C LYS A 220 -4.33 -17.06 -15.14
N LEU A 221 -5.15 -16.66 -16.09
CA LEU A 221 -6.44 -16.02 -15.83
C LEU A 221 -7.39 -16.93 -15.06
N ARG A 222 -7.35 -18.25 -15.36
CA ARG A 222 -8.11 -19.24 -14.61
C ARG A 222 -7.63 -19.41 -13.17
N GLU A 223 -6.34 -19.28 -12.90
CA GLU A 223 -5.81 -19.27 -11.51
C GLU A 223 -6.28 -18.06 -10.71
N ILE A 224 -6.35 -16.89 -11.31
CA ILE A 224 -6.92 -15.69 -10.65
C ILE A 224 -8.41 -15.90 -10.36
N SER A 225 -9.16 -16.51 -11.30
CA SER A 225 -10.58 -16.81 -11.09
C SER A 225 -10.80 -17.85 -9.98
N LYS A 226 -9.85 -18.77 -9.77
CA LYS A 226 -9.85 -19.69 -8.61
C LYS A 226 -9.78 -18.94 -7.27
N GLY A 227 -9.11 -17.78 -7.22
CA GLY A 227 -9.10 -16.93 -6.04
C GLY A 227 -10.50 -16.51 -5.60
N LEU A 228 -11.36 -16.09 -6.56
CA LEU A 228 -12.75 -15.78 -6.27
C LEU A 228 -13.51 -17.02 -5.79
N THR A 229 -13.30 -18.16 -6.44
CA THR A 229 -13.93 -19.43 -6.02
C THR A 229 -13.53 -19.76 -4.57
N LEU A 230 -12.26 -19.58 -4.19
CA LEU A 230 -11.78 -19.81 -2.82
C LEU A 230 -12.51 -18.94 -1.79
N VAL A 231 -12.84 -17.69 -2.12
CA VAL A 231 -13.58 -16.80 -1.23
C VAL A 231 -14.97 -17.39 -0.88
N PHE A 232 -15.64 -18.04 -1.83
CA PHE A 232 -16.98 -18.60 -1.62
C PHE A 232 -16.96 -20.04 -1.12
N THR A 233 -15.86 -20.77 -1.30
CA THR A 233 -15.77 -22.18 -0.92
C THR A 233 -15.05 -22.41 0.41
N ASN A 234 -14.17 -21.48 0.82
CA ASN A 234 -13.39 -21.58 2.05
C ASN A 234 -13.78 -20.48 3.04
N ARG A 235 -14.47 -20.86 4.12
CA ARG A 235 -14.93 -19.94 5.16
C ARG A 235 -13.79 -19.12 5.79
N ASP A 236 -12.64 -19.72 6.05
CA ASP A 236 -11.53 -19.04 6.70
C ASP A 236 -10.89 -17.99 5.76
N ILE A 237 -10.83 -18.27 4.46
CA ILE A 237 -10.42 -17.29 3.42
C ILE A 237 -11.42 -16.14 3.33
N PHE A 238 -12.73 -16.41 3.36
CA PHE A 238 -13.76 -15.37 3.36
C PHE A 238 -13.63 -14.43 4.56
N LEU A 239 -13.52 -14.99 5.77
CA LEU A 239 -13.35 -14.21 7.00
C LEU A 239 -12.02 -13.45 7.01
N ALA A 240 -10.94 -14.07 6.51
CA ALA A 240 -9.66 -13.40 6.34
C ALA A 240 -9.74 -12.23 5.34
N LEU A 241 -10.49 -12.36 4.25
CA LEU A 241 -10.72 -11.27 3.30
C LEU A 241 -11.45 -10.10 3.96
N ILE A 242 -12.52 -10.34 4.71
CA ILE A 242 -13.23 -9.28 5.45
C ILE A 242 -12.28 -8.56 6.41
N THR A 243 -11.51 -9.30 7.21
CA THR A 243 -10.55 -8.69 8.13
C THR A 243 -9.42 -7.97 7.39
N ARG A 244 -9.01 -8.46 6.21
CA ARG A 244 -8.02 -7.80 5.35
C ARG A 244 -8.51 -6.47 4.79
N ILE A 245 -9.78 -6.38 4.41
CA ILE A 245 -10.40 -5.12 3.97
C ILE A 245 -10.42 -4.12 5.13
N ILE A 246 -10.80 -4.56 6.32
CA ILE A 246 -10.93 -3.67 7.48
C ILE A 246 -9.56 -3.22 8.02
N CYS A 247 -8.50 -4.05 7.95
CA CYS A 247 -7.23 -3.76 8.60
C CYS A 247 -6.58 -2.43 8.16
N ASN A 248 -6.77 -2.00 6.91
CA ASN A 248 -6.23 -0.75 6.39
C ASN A 248 -7.29 0.33 6.15
N LEU A 249 -8.51 0.13 6.67
CA LEU A 249 -9.63 1.04 6.41
C LEU A 249 -9.33 2.48 6.83
N SER A 250 -8.88 2.68 8.07
CA SER A 250 -8.51 4.01 8.57
C SER A 250 -7.25 4.56 7.89
N PHE A 251 -6.33 3.69 7.47
CA PHE A 251 -5.12 4.12 6.78
C PHE A 251 -5.42 4.85 5.46
N PHE A 252 -6.43 4.39 4.71
CA PHE A 252 -6.87 5.02 3.48
C PHE A 252 -8.02 6.03 3.67
N GLY A 253 -8.84 5.85 4.70
CA GLY A 253 -9.99 6.72 4.93
C GLY A 253 -9.67 7.99 5.73
N LEU A 254 -8.79 7.92 6.73
CA LEU A 254 -8.46 9.09 7.56
C LEU A 254 -7.80 10.23 6.78
N PRO A 255 -6.88 10.01 5.81
CA PRO A 255 -6.32 11.09 5.02
C PRO A 255 -7.34 11.88 4.20
N VAL A 256 -8.52 11.30 3.96
CA VAL A 256 -9.61 11.96 3.24
C VAL A 256 -10.38 12.92 4.15
N VAL A 257 -10.57 12.55 5.42
CA VAL A 257 -11.45 13.30 6.35
C VAL A 257 -10.70 14.11 7.41
N LEU A 258 -9.56 13.62 7.90
CA LEU A 258 -8.82 14.29 8.97
C LEU A 258 -8.16 15.61 8.56
N PRO A 259 -7.73 15.87 7.30
CA PRO A 259 -7.26 17.20 6.91
C PRO A 259 -8.30 18.29 7.19
N LEU A 260 -9.59 17.97 6.88
CA LEU A 260 -10.71 18.89 7.13
C LEU A 260 -10.94 19.11 8.63
N PHE A 261 -10.78 18.09 9.45
CA PHE A 261 -10.92 18.16 10.89
C PHE A 261 -9.78 18.96 11.54
N PHE A 262 -8.53 18.61 11.25
CA PHE A 262 -7.36 19.23 11.86
C PHE A 262 -7.23 20.70 11.49
N THR A 263 -7.60 21.08 10.26
CA THR A 263 -7.52 22.46 9.79
C THR A 263 -8.81 23.26 10.03
N SER A 264 -9.80 22.71 10.74
CA SER A 264 -11.00 23.45 11.16
C SER A 264 -10.65 24.52 12.17
N GLU A 265 -11.42 25.60 12.23
CA GLU A 265 -11.25 26.70 13.19
C GLU A 265 -11.17 26.21 14.65
N LYS A 266 -11.93 25.16 14.98
CA LYS A 266 -11.97 24.59 16.33
C LYS A 266 -10.67 23.92 16.74
N ILE A 267 -9.99 23.23 15.82
CA ILE A 267 -8.76 22.46 16.10
C ILE A 267 -7.52 23.31 15.80
N GLY A 268 -7.57 24.13 14.74
CA GLY A 268 -6.67 25.25 14.48
C GLY A 268 -5.27 24.90 13.97
N PHE A 269 -5.05 23.69 13.42
CA PHE A 269 -3.78 23.36 12.78
C PHE A 269 -3.72 23.94 11.36
N SER A 270 -2.53 24.33 10.95
CA SER A 270 -2.22 24.58 9.54
C SER A 270 -2.17 23.28 8.75
N THR A 271 -2.32 23.37 7.43
CA THR A 271 -2.14 22.20 6.54
C THR A 271 -0.74 21.58 6.70
N SER A 272 0.28 22.41 6.90
CA SER A 272 1.66 21.97 7.08
C SER A 272 1.84 21.16 8.37
N GLU A 273 1.22 21.59 9.46
CA GLU A 273 1.24 20.86 10.74
C GLU A 273 0.49 19.53 10.62
N TRP A 274 -0.68 19.51 9.99
CA TRP A 274 -1.38 18.26 9.70
C TRP A 274 -0.53 17.27 8.90
N LEU A 275 0.09 17.72 7.81
CA LEU A 275 0.95 16.90 6.99
C LEU A 275 2.16 16.36 7.76
N SER A 276 2.73 17.18 8.64
CA SER A 276 3.83 16.76 9.52
C SER A 276 3.38 15.70 10.52
N ILE A 277 2.21 15.85 11.14
CA ILE A 277 1.60 14.85 12.03
C ILE A 277 1.37 13.53 11.27
N TRP A 278 0.81 13.60 10.06
CA TRP A 278 0.59 12.43 9.22
C TRP A 278 1.91 11.77 8.80
N GLY A 279 2.93 12.57 8.48
CA GLY A 279 4.28 12.10 8.16
C GLY A 279 4.96 11.37 9.33
N ILE A 280 4.74 11.80 10.57
CA ILE A 280 5.26 11.12 11.77
C ILE A 280 4.72 9.68 11.86
N CYS A 281 3.47 9.43 11.45
CA CYS A 281 2.93 8.09 11.38
C CYS A 281 3.80 7.16 10.51
N PHE A 282 4.29 7.64 9.37
CA PHE A 282 5.15 6.85 8.47
C PHE A 282 6.59 6.72 8.97
N LEU A 283 7.12 7.73 9.68
CA LEU A 283 8.47 7.63 10.27
C LEU A 283 8.59 6.49 11.28
N VAL A 284 7.53 6.22 12.01
CA VAL A 284 7.49 5.17 13.04
C VAL A 284 7.34 3.77 12.44
N GLN A 285 6.65 3.64 11.31
CA GLN A 285 6.28 2.35 10.72
C GLN A 285 7.46 1.40 10.39
N PRO A 286 8.59 1.84 9.82
CA PRO A 286 9.69 0.92 9.52
C PRO A 286 10.20 0.17 10.75
N VAL A 287 10.33 0.86 11.88
CA VAL A 287 10.79 0.29 13.15
C VAL A 287 9.73 -0.64 13.73
N THR A 288 8.48 -0.20 13.77
CA THR A 288 7.39 -0.97 14.38
C THR A 288 7.00 -2.18 13.54
N ASN A 289 7.14 -2.14 12.22
CA ASN A 289 6.94 -3.31 11.35
C ASN A 289 7.92 -4.44 11.71
N VAL A 290 9.20 -4.12 11.88
CA VAL A 290 10.21 -5.12 12.31
C VAL A 290 9.92 -5.65 13.69
N ALA A 291 9.62 -4.76 14.64
CA ALA A 291 9.28 -5.14 16.01
C ALA A 291 8.07 -6.08 16.06
N TRP A 292 6.99 -5.74 15.37
CA TRP A 292 5.79 -6.58 15.30
C TRP A 292 6.00 -7.89 14.55
N GLY A 293 6.90 -7.95 13.57
CA GLY A 293 7.29 -9.21 12.93
C GLY A 293 7.87 -10.19 13.97
N ILE A 294 8.82 -9.70 14.77
CA ILE A 294 9.47 -10.51 15.82
C ILE A 294 8.48 -10.89 16.95
N ILE A 295 7.65 -9.94 17.37
CA ILE A 295 6.65 -10.15 18.42
C ILE A 295 5.61 -11.18 17.95
N GLY A 296 5.12 -11.07 16.71
CA GLY A 296 4.10 -11.96 16.16
C GLY A 296 4.53 -13.42 16.09
N ASP A 297 5.79 -13.65 15.77
CA ASP A 297 6.35 -15.01 15.75
C ASP A 297 6.38 -15.64 17.15
N ARG A 298 6.47 -14.82 18.21
CA ARG A 298 6.52 -15.28 19.61
C ARG A 298 5.14 -15.43 20.25
N ILE A 299 4.29 -14.42 20.13
CA ILE A 299 2.98 -14.38 20.81
C ILE A 299 1.83 -14.98 20.00
N GLY A 300 2.05 -15.20 18.70
CA GLY A 300 1.08 -15.73 17.74
C GLY A 300 0.43 -14.64 16.88
N TRP A 301 0.39 -14.89 15.56
CA TRP A 301 -0.09 -13.95 14.53
C TRP A 301 -1.53 -13.49 14.78
N MET A 302 -2.46 -14.43 15.00
CA MET A 302 -3.87 -14.10 15.21
C MET A 302 -4.10 -13.32 16.51
N LYS A 303 -3.34 -13.64 17.59
CA LYS A 303 -3.41 -12.94 18.86
C LYS A 303 -2.89 -11.51 18.73
N GLN A 304 -1.76 -11.31 18.03
CA GLN A 304 -1.21 -10.00 17.74
C GLN A 304 -2.19 -9.14 16.96
N MET A 305 -2.67 -9.64 15.82
CA MET A 305 -3.59 -8.88 14.95
C MET A 305 -4.89 -8.54 15.66
N ARG A 306 -5.43 -9.45 16.48
CA ARG A 306 -6.66 -9.21 17.24
C ARG A 306 -6.52 -8.05 18.23
N TRP A 307 -5.55 -8.14 19.12
CA TRP A 307 -5.44 -7.22 20.25
C TRP A 307 -4.70 -5.93 19.89
N PHE A 308 -3.55 -6.03 19.26
CA PHE A 308 -2.73 -4.86 18.93
C PHE A 308 -3.11 -4.25 17.57
N GLY A 309 -3.50 -5.08 16.61
CA GLY A 309 -4.01 -4.63 15.33
C GLY A 309 -5.44 -4.09 15.45
N PHE A 310 -6.45 -4.96 15.49
CA PHE A 310 -7.85 -4.54 15.40
C PHE A 310 -8.33 -3.74 16.61
N VAL A 311 -8.19 -4.27 17.83
CA VAL A 311 -8.60 -3.52 19.04
C VAL A 311 -7.75 -2.25 19.17
N GLY A 312 -6.43 -2.35 18.96
CA GLY A 312 -5.53 -1.20 18.99
C GLY A 312 -5.90 -0.12 17.97
N CYS A 313 -6.12 -0.48 16.69
CA CYS A 313 -6.53 0.48 15.65
C CYS A 313 -7.90 1.11 15.92
N GLY A 314 -8.84 0.36 16.52
CA GLY A 314 -10.11 0.92 16.96
C GLY A 314 -9.89 2.07 17.94
N PHE A 315 -9.11 1.85 19.00
CA PHE A 315 -8.77 2.91 19.95
C PHE A 315 -7.88 4.00 19.34
N ALA A 316 -6.91 3.66 18.50
CA ALA A 316 -6.05 4.64 17.86
C ALA A 316 -6.83 5.56 16.91
N THR A 317 -7.79 5.04 16.16
CA THR A 317 -8.70 5.82 15.31
C THR A 317 -9.53 6.80 16.13
N LEU A 318 -10.07 6.36 17.28
CA LEU A 318 -10.77 7.23 18.21
C LEU A 318 -9.84 8.30 18.80
N THR A 319 -8.64 7.91 19.23
CA THR A 319 -7.64 8.82 19.80
C THR A 319 -7.23 9.88 18.80
N PHE A 320 -7.05 9.53 17.51
CA PHE A 320 -6.66 10.47 16.47
C PHE A 320 -7.69 11.58 16.22
N TYR A 321 -8.94 11.34 16.59
CA TYR A 321 -10.01 12.34 16.54
C TYR A 321 -10.20 13.04 17.89
N TYR A 322 -10.40 12.28 18.99
CA TYR A 322 -10.80 12.84 20.27
C TYR A 322 -9.66 13.54 21.01
N ALA A 323 -8.41 13.12 20.88
CA ALA A 323 -7.30 13.75 21.59
C ALA A 323 -7.07 15.21 21.09
N PRO A 324 -6.96 15.48 19.77
CA PRO A 324 -6.92 16.87 19.29
C PRO A 324 -8.20 17.67 19.53
N TYR A 325 -9.36 16.99 19.63
CA TYR A 325 -10.61 17.66 19.97
C TYR A 325 -10.64 18.19 21.41
N ILE A 326 -10.03 17.44 22.35
CA ILE A 326 -9.94 17.79 23.77
C ILE A 326 -8.80 18.79 24.00
N TYR A 327 -7.70 18.65 23.29
CA TYR A 327 -6.51 19.49 23.38
C TYR A 327 -6.22 20.13 22.01
N PRO A 328 -7.03 21.12 21.59
CA PRO A 328 -6.83 21.80 20.31
C PRO A 328 -5.48 22.56 20.32
N HIS A 329 -4.96 22.84 19.13
CA HIS A 329 -3.68 23.53 18.91
C HIS A 329 -2.43 22.83 19.48
N SER A 330 -2.53 21.61 20.04
CA SER A 330 -1.40 20.88 20.60
C SER A 330 -0.78 19.94 19.57
N PHE A 331 0.28 20.37 18.88
CA PHE A 331 1.02 19.53 17.93
C PHE A 331 1.49 18.22 18.57
N MET A 332 1.95 18.27 19.82
CA MET A 332 2.42 17.09 20.56
C MET A 332 1.31 16.04 20.71
N VAL A 333 0.08 16.46 21.00
CA VAL A 333 -1.06 15.54 21.11
C VAL A 333 -1.38 14.91 19.77
N GLY A 334 -1.39 15.69 18.69
CA GLY A 334 -1.55 15.17 17.33
C GLY A 334 -0.45 14.17 16.95
N ALA A 335 0.81 14.49 17.24
CA ALA A 335 1.96 13.62 16.99
C ALA A 335 1.89 12.31 17.78
N LEU A 336 1.53 12.35 19.07
CA LEU A 336 1.34 11.15 19.89
C LEU A 336 0.20 10.27 19.39
N ALA A 337 -0.89 10.86 18.92
CA ALA A 337 -1.98 10.13 18.29
C ALA A 337 -1.53 9.44 16.99
N ALA A 338 -0.70 10.12 16.17
CA ALA A 338 -0.10 9.55 14.96
C ALA A 338 0.85 8.39 15.26
N VAL A 339 1.69 8.51 16.29
CA VAL A 339 2.56 7.43 16.77
C VAL A 339 1.73 6.23 17.26
N PHE A 340 0.69 6.48 18.04
CA PHE A 340 -0.20 5.41 18.52
C PHE A 340 -0.89 4.69 17.35
N PHE A 341 -1.38 5.45 16.36
CA PHE A 341 -1.96 4.87 15.15
C PHE A 341 -0.93 4.03 14.37
N ALA A 342 0.30 4.54 14.20
CA ALA A 342 1.38 3.82 13.54
C ALA A 342 1.72 2.48 14.24
N LEU A 343 1.82 2.50 15.57
CA LEU A 343 2.07 1.30 16.37
C LEU A 343 1.01 0.22 16.16
N THR A 344 -0.25 0.62 16.04
CA THR A 344 -1.36 -0.32 15.93
C THR A 344 -1.58 -0.82 14.50
N VAL A 345 -1.46 0.05 13.49
CA VAL A 345 -1.63 -0.34 12.08
C VAL A 345 -0.50 -1.28 11.61
N THR A 346 0.70 -1.13 12.13
CA THR A 346 1.82 -2.02 11.81
C THR A 346 1.72 -3.38 12.49
N ALA A 347 0.88 -3.55 13.51
CA ALA A 347 0.61 -4.86 14.11
C ALA A 347 -0.10 -5.84 13.16
N PHE A 348 -0.55 -5.37 11.98
CA PHE A 348 -1.08 -6.23 10.91
C PHE A 348 -0.01 -6.87 10.01
N VAL A 349 1.27 -6.72 10.30
CA VAL A 349 2.35 -7.37 9.52
C VAL A 349 2.08 -8.84 9.19
N PRO A 350 1.57 -9.69 10.12
CA PRO A 350 1.31 -11.09 9.80
C PRO A 350 0.15 -11.32 8.81
N MET A 351 -0.67 -10.31 8.52
CA MET A 351 -1.82 -10.44 7.61
C MET A 351 -1.42 -10.99 6.23
N GLY A 352 -0.21 -10.66 5.75
CA GLY A 352 0.34 -11.19 4.51
C GLY A 352 0.63 -12.69 4.53
N ALA A 353 0.91 -13.25 5.69
CA ALA A 353 1.31 -14.64 5.85
C ALA A 353 0.12 -15.59 6.06
N ILE A 354 -1.03 -15.11 6.53
CA ILE A 354 -2.15 -16.00 6.90
C ILE A 354 -2.82 -16.64 5.69
N PHE A 355 -2.98 -15.94 4.57
CA PHE A 355 -3.70 -16.45 3.39
C PHE A 355 -3.06 -17.71 2.79
N PRO A 356 -1.74 -17.73 2.48
CA PRO A 356 -1.10 -18.94 1.95
C PRO A 356 -1.02 -20.07 2.98
N VAL A 357 -1.15 -19.78 4.28
CA VAL A 357 -1.21 -20.81 5.34
C VAL A 357 -2.61 -21.42 5.46
N ILE A 358 -3.67 -20.63 5.25
CA ILE A 358 -5.06 -21.13 5.23
C ILE A 358 -5.32 -22.03 4.01
N ALA A 359 -4.75 -21.70 2.84
CA ALA A 359 -4.94 -22.46 1.61
C ALA A 359 -3.59 -22.90 0.99
N PRO A 360 -2.88 -23.85 1.61
CA PRO A 360 -1.55 -24.25 1.17
C PRO A 360 -1.53 -24.93 -0.20
N GLU A 361 -2.62 -25.55 -0.62
CA GLU A 361 -2.77 -26.17 -1.94
C GLU A 361 -2.99 -25.15 -3.06
N HIS A 362 -3.46 -23.95 -2.73
CA HIS A 362 -3.80 -22.87 -3.65
C HIS A 362 -3.14 -21.54 -3.28
N LYS A 363 -1.84 -21.57 -2.96
CA LYS A 363 -1.09 -20.40 -2.45
C LYS A 363 -1.20 -19.17 -3.35
N GLY A 364 -1.07 -19.34 -4.66
CA GLY A 364 -1.16 -18.25 -5.64
C GLY A 364 -2.54 -17.58 -5.62
N ALA A 365 -3.60 -18.39 -5.63
CA ALA A 365 -4.97 -17.89 -5.53
C ALA A 365 -5.25 -17.20 -4.18
N ALA A 366 -4.74 -17.74 -3.08
CA ALA A 366 -4.85 -17.13 -1.75
C ALA A 366 -4.14 -15.77 -1.64
N ILE A 367 -2.95 -15.65 -2.22
CA ILE A 367 -2.21 -14.37 -2.30
C ILE A 367 -2.98 -13.35 -3.16
N SER A 368 -3.60 -13.78 -4.25
CA SER A 368 -4.42 -12.91 -5.09
C SER A 368 -5.63 -12.36 -4.31
N VAL A 369 -6.29 -13.18 -3.49
CA VAL A 369 -7.38 -12.74 -2.59
C VAL A 369 -6.87 -11.73 -1.56
N GLN A 370 -5.70 -11.95 -0.98
CA GLN A 370 -5.07 -11.01 -0.06
C GLN A 370 -4.82 -9.65 -0.72
N ASN A 371 -4.27 -9.64 -1.95
CA ASN A 371 -4.01 -8.41 -2.69
C ASN A 371 -5.31 -7.68 -3.05
N LEU A 372 -6.34 -8.43 -3.47
CA LEU A 372 -7.69 -7.89 -3.67
C LEU A 372 -8.22 -7.23 -2.40
N GLY A 373 -8.10 -7.89 -1.24
CA GLY A 373 -8.52 -7.32 0.05
C GLY A 373 -7.79 -6.02 0.39
N GLY A 374 -6.47 -5.93 0.10
CA GLY A 374 -5.69 -4.71 0.26
C GLY A 374 -6.17 -3.57 -0.65
N GLY A 375 -6.44 -3.87 -1.91
CA GLY A 375 -7.01 -2.91 -2.86
C GLY A 375 -8.43 -2.47 -2.46
N LEU A 376 -9.26 -3.40 -2.01
CA LEU A 376 -10.60 -3.08 -1.52
C LEU A 376 -10.60 -2.21 -0.26
N SER A 377 -9.56 -2.29 0.60
CA SER A 377 -9.39 -1.34 1.72
C SER A 377 -9.25 0.10 1.22
N ASN A 378 -8.48 0.30 0.14
CA ASN A 378 -8.27 1.61 -0.48
C ASN A 378 -9.57 2.18 -1.07
N PHE A 379 -10.46 1.31 -1.55
CA PHE A 379 -11.81 1.69 -1.99
C PHE A 379 -12.75 1.95 -0.81
N MET A 380 -12.86 1.00 0.10
CA MET A 380 -13.87 1.00 1.17
C MET A 380 -13.66 2.12 2.19
N GLY A 381 -12.40 2.50 2.48
CA GLY A 381 -12.11 3.61 3.38
C GLY A 381 -12.78 4.91 2.90
N PRO A 382 -12.39 5.48 1.76
CA PRO A 382 -13.03 6.67 1.20
C PRO A 382 -14.52 6.50 0.89
N ALA A 383 -14.97 5.30 0.46
CA ALA A 383 -16.38 5.03 0.14
C ALA A 383 -17.28 5.17 1.37
N LEU A 384 -16.87 4.61 2.50
CA LEU A 384 -17.58 4.78 3.77
C LEU A 384 -17.57 6.24 4.23
N ALA A 385 -16.43 6.94 4.06
CA ALA A 385 -16.36 8.37 4.34
C ALA A 385 -17.37 9.15 3.48
N ALA A 386 -17.45 8.87 2.17
CA ALA A 386 -18.36 9.54 1.26
C ALA A 386 -19.83 9.39 1.70
N VAL A 387 -20.24 8.18 2.12
CA VAL A 387 -21.61 7.92 2.57
C VAL A 387 -21.90 8.55 3.92
N LEU A 388 -20.93 8.54 4.84
CA LEU A 388 -21.18 8.93 6.22
C LEU A 388 -20.99 10.43 6.47
N LEU A 389 -20.13 11.12 5.68
CA LEU A 389 -19.82 12.53 5.90
C LEU A 389 -21.06 13.43 5.80
N SER A 390 -21.93 13.19 4.83
CA SER A 390 -23.13 13.98 4.59
C SER A 390 -24.18 13.86 5.70
N HIS A 391 -24.23 12.71 6.39
CA HIS A 391 -25.25 12.41 7.40
C HIS A 391 -24.76 12.52 8.83
N PHE A 392 -23.52 12.09 9.07
CA PHE A 392 -22.96 11.94 10.43
C PHE A 392 -21.67 12.73 10.66
N GLY A 393 -21.18 13.45 9.63
CA GLY A 393 -19.94 14.22 9.69
C GLY A 393 -18.70 13.36 9.95
N ILE A 394 -17.58 14.01 10.23
CA ILE A 394 -16.28 13.35 10.47
C ILE A 394 -16.33 12.43 11.69
N ARG A 395 -17.07 12.83 12.75
CA ARG A 395 -17.25 12.01 13.95
C ARG A 395 -17.92 10.67 13.63
N GLY A 396 -18.94 10.67 12.78
CA GLY A 396 -19.62 9.45 12.35
C GLY A 396 -18.70 8.51 11.57
N VAL A 397 -17.85 9.05 10.70
CA VAL A 397 -16.83 8.25 9.95
C VAL A 397 -15.87 7.57 10.93
N VAL A 398 -15.31 8.34 11.87
CA VAL A 398 -14.34 7.83 12.86
C VAL A 398 -14.95 6.75 13.76
N LEU A 399 -16.18 6.96 14.25
CA LEU A 399 -16.89 5.97 15.07
C LEU A 399 -17.19 4.70 14.29
N THR A 400 -17.58 4.81 13.03
CA THR A 400 -17.84 3.65 12.16
C THR A 400 -16.56 2.85 11.91
N TYR A 401 -15.44 3.51 11.60
CA TYR A 401 -14.17 2.81 11.43
C TYR A 401 -13.74 2.09 12.69
N ALA A 402 -13.81 2.75 13.85
CA ALA A 402 -13.49 2.13 15.13
C ALA A 402 -14.40 0.93 15.42
N GLY A 403 -15.71 1.05 15.17
CA GLY A 403 -16.67 -0.05 15.31
C GLY A 403 -16.35 -1.23 14.41
N LEU A 404 -15.97 -0.99 13.15
CA LEU A 404 -15.57 -2.03 12.21
C LEU A 404 -14.27 -2.74 12.67
N TYR A 405 -13.30 -2.01 13.24
CA TYR A 405 -12.13 -2.63 13.82
C TYR A 405 -12.47 -3.54 15.00
N PHE A 406 -13.35 -3.11 15.91
CA PHE A 406 -13.78 -3.96 17.02
C PHE A 406 -14.58 -5.18 16.53
N LEU A 407 -15.43 -5.02 15.51
CA LEU A 407 -16.11 -6.13 14.87
C LEU A 407 -15.10 -7.10 14.23
N ALA A 408 -14.09 -6.60 13.51
CA ALA A 408 -13.06 -7.43 12.92
C ALA A 408 -12.24 -8.19 13.98
N ALA A 409 -11.99 -7.60 15.15
CA ALA A 409 -11.38 -8.30 16.28
C ALA A 409 -12.18 -9.52 16.69
N VAL A 410 -13.52 -9.42 16.74
CA VAL A 410 -14.42 -10.55 17.01
C VAL A 410 -14.36 -11.56 15.87
N VAL A 411 -14.40 -11.11 14.60
CA VAL A 411 -14.32 -12.01 13.43
C VAL A 411 -13.04 -12.84 13.45
N THR A 412 -11.91 -12.27 13.90
CA THR A 412 -10.65 -13.03 13.99
C THR A 412 -10.69 -14.20 14.97
N CYS A 413 -11.67 -14.27 15.89
CA CYS A 413 -11.85 -15.42 16.77
C CYS A 413 -12.33 -16.67 16.01
N PHE A 414 -12.96 -16.47 14.87
CA PHE A 414 -13.54 -17.53 14.05
C PHE A 414 -12.63 -18.01 12.93
N ILE A 415 -11.48 -17.36 12.70
CA ILE A 415 -10.50 -17.75 11.68
C ILE A 415 -9.52 -18.75 12.27
N ARG A 416 -9.39 -19.90 11.61
CA ARG A 416 -8.44 -20.94 11.99
C ARG A 416 -7.18 -20.85 11.17
N VAL A 417 -6.06 -20.54 11.83
CA VAL A 417 -4.73 -20.46 11.20
C VAL A 417 -3.76 -21.32 11.99
N ASN A 418 -3.20 -22.33 11.33
CA ASN A 418 -2.11 -23.14 11.89
C ASN A 418 -0.79 -22.43 11.63
N GLN A 419 -0.43 -21.48 12.51
CA GLN A 419 0.83 -20.78 12.40
C GLN A 419 1.99 -21.79 12.45
N PRO A 420 2.95 -21.76 11.49
CA PRO A 420 4.16 -22.56 11.58
C PRO A 420 4.90 -22.23 12.87
N LYS A 421 5.22 -23.26 13.67
CA LYS A 421 6.05 -23.07 14.86
C LYS A 421 7.41 -22.54 14.41
N GLY A 422 7.82 -21.37 14.92
CA GLY A 422 9.12 -20.79 14.62
C GLY A 422 10.23 -21.81 14.94
N ILE A 423 11.26 -21.83 14.10
CA ILE A 423 12.47 -22.62 14.38
C ILE A 423 13.01 -22.07 15.70
N SER A 424 12.93 -22.87 16.75
CA SER A 424 13.49 -22.53 18.05
C SER A 424 14.96 -22.11 17.87
N ALA A 425 15.34 -20.98 18.46
CA ALA A 425 16.69 -20.40 18.37
C ALA A 425 17.81 -21.33 18.86
N THR A 426 17.48 -22.55 19.26
CA THR A 426 18.41 -23.60 19.77
C THR A 426 19.13 -24.38 18.67
N SER A 427 18.88 -24.14 17.39
CA SER A 427 19.52 -24.89 16.29
C SER A 427 20.57 -24.10 15.49
N ILE A 428 20.95 -22.91 15.94
CA ILE A 428 22.13 -22.22 15.38
C ILE A 428 23.34 -22.70 16.18
N LYS A 429 23.81 -23.91 15.90
CA LYS A 429 25.20 -24.28 16.16
C LYS A 429 26.06 -23.53 15.15
N ILE A 430 26.80 -22.55 15.66
CA ILE A 430 27.89 -21.90 14.94
C ILE A 430 28.96 -22.99 14.71
N HIS A 431 29.16 -23.37 13.49
CA HIS A 431 30.36 -24.06 13.04
C HIS A 431 31.19 -23.12 12.20
#